data_eeb59d5339a724c08780914374785c42
#
_entry.id   eeb59d5339a724c08780914374785c42
#
_cell.length_a   1.000
_cell.length_b   1.000
_cell.length_c   1.000
_cell.angle_alpha   90.00
_cell.angle_beta   90.00
_cell.angle_gamma   90.00
#
_symmetry.space_group_name_H-M   'P 1'
#
loop_
_entity.id
_entity.type
_entity.pdbx_description
1 polymer ?
#
loop_
_entity_poly.entity_id
_entity_poly.type
_entity_poly.pdbx_seq_one_letter_code
_entity_poly.pdbx_strand_id
1 'polypeptide(L)'
;MTSYESAAQPIKLGYLFDFKLPAFYPQEMRADLTRSFELVFEEGLKRKIIDRRVEIVFREVEGLPKGTVKAVVDAYGELVDEGCLVVFGPSITDNAVPTREAIEQRFRVPAVSVTGSEDWLGEWTFAFPMGSLTEEPIFWVDLLAKDGHEQVGVLIEQSLVGETYLRSFQHACRGSDIRIVAEERIAQTAQDVRAAVERVREAKPSALVHCGFGFGILHVNSVLEALGWDPPRYTSTAFENAWINPVLWKAFLGWTGIDQYDEDNPVGQGFLDQYEAAYGRRPQYCAPVVNRDIATVLLRAFADSHPLCPRGVKEALERVKMLPAATGAPGTRVSFGKWTRRAWMGAGYLVARRLDPDGIHTHRVARFGEV
;
A
#
# COMPACT_ATOMS: atom_id res chain seq x y z
N MET A 1 14.41 -0.77 51.00
CA MET A 1 15.11 -0.22 49.82
C MET A 1 14.28 -0.57 48.61
N THR A 2 13.38 0.30 48.19
CA THR A 2 12.56 0.16 46.98
C THR A 2 13.45 0.57 45.82
N SER A 3 13.88 -0.42 45.03
CA SER A 3 14.54 -0.16 43.73
C SER A 3 13.56 0.53 42.80
N TYR A 4 13.72 1.83 42.61
CA TYR A 4 13.19 2.51 41.42
C TYR A 4 13.94 1.92 40.20
N GLU A 5 13.39 0.89 39.59
CA GLU A 5 13.70 0.60 38.19
C GLU A 5 13.27 1.79 37.38
N SER A 6 14.22 2.60 36.95
CA SER A 6 14.03 3.63 35.95
C SER A 6 13.48 2.92 34.70
N ALA A 7 12.18 3.01 34.48
CA ALA A 7 11.56 2.45 33.28
C ALA A 7 12.30 3.02 32.07
N ALA A 8 12.95 2.16 31.30
CA ALA A 8 13.69 2.59 30.12
C ALA A 8 12.73 3.36 29.19
N GLN A 9 13.21 4.48 28.64
CA GLN A 9 12.39 5.29 27.74
C GLN A 9 11.87 4.44 26.56
N PRO A 10 10.62 4.64 26.12
CA PRO A 10 10.06 3.87 25.02
C PRO A 10 10.83 4.09 23.72
N ILE A 11 10.79 3.10 22.84
CA ILE A 11 11.24 3.24 21.45
C ILE A 11 10.16 3.99 20.71
N LYS A 12 10.48 5.13 20.11
CA LYS A 12 9.50 5.90 19.35
C LYS A 12 9.53 5.52 17.87
N LEU A 13 8.38 5.11 17.35
CA LEU A 13 8.08 4.90 15.96
C LEU A 13 7.16 6.04 15.47
N GLY A 14 7.64 6.86 14.52
CA GLY A 14 6.76 7.83 13.87
C GLY A 14 5.83 7.12 12.89
N TYR A 15 4.55 7.48 12.90
CA TYR A 15 3.57 7.05 11.88
C TYR A 15 3.04 8.29 11.18
N LEU A 16 3.56 8.56 9.99
CA LEU A 16 3.16 9.69 9.15
C LEU A 16 2.09 9.26 8.15
N PHE A 17 0.86 9.66 8.40
CA PHE A 17 -0.28 9.43 7.53
C PHE A 17 -0.53 10.70 6.69
N ASP A 18 -0.24 10.64 5.40
CA ASP A 18 -0.06 11.80 4.53
C ASP A 18 -1.31 12.18 3.71
N PHE A 19 -2.48 11.81 4.22
CA PHE A 19 -3.78 12.36 3.79
C PHE A 19 -4.76 12.35 4.96
N LYS A 20 -5.71 13.29 4.94
CA LYS A 20 -6.75 13.35 5.98
C LYS A 20 -7.88 12.39 5.65
N LEU A 21 -8.14 11.49 6.58
CA LEU A 21 -9.31 10.64 6.50
C LEU A 21 -10.58 11.51 6.63
N PRO A 22 -11.58 11.31 5.75
CA PRO A 22 -12.86 11.99 5.89
C PRO A 22 -13.47 11.76 7.26
N ALA A 23 -14.24 12.72 7.77
CA ALA A 23 -14.90 12.63 9.09
C ALA A 23 -15.87 11.43 9.19
N PHE A 24 -16.42 10.97 8.07
CA PHE A 24 -17.29 9.79 7.99
C PHE A 24 -16.55 8.46 7.99
N TYR A 25 -15.21 8.47 8.02
CA TYR A 25 -14.41 7.25 8.02
C TYR A 25 -14.65 6.46 9.30
N PRO A 26 -14.99 5.17 9.23
CA PRO A 26 -15.32 4.39 10.41
C PRO A 26 -14.17 4.37 11.42
N GLN A 27 -14.47 4.60 12.70
CA GLN A 27 -13.45 4.60 13.77
C GLN A 27 -12.69 3.28 13.86
N GLU A 28 -13.37 2.15 13.65
CA GLU A 28 -12.75 0.82 13.64
C GLU A 28 -11.67 0.69 12.57
N MET A 29 -11.93 1.22 11.38
CA MET A 29 -10.96 1.18 10.28
C MET A 29 -9.80 2.17 10.52
N ARG A 30 -10.07 3.30 11.17
CA ARG A 30 -9.01 4.21 11.64
C ARG A 30 -8.10 3.51 12.66
N ALA A 31 -8.69 2.74 13.57
CA ALA A 31 -7.93 1.98 14.56
C ALA A 31 -7.05 0.88 13.91
N ASP A 32 -7.49 0.30 12.79
CA ASP A 32 -6.70 -0.71 12.07
C ASP A 32 -5.34 -0.17 11.58
N LEU A 33 -5.18 1.14 11.41
CA LEU A 33 -3.90 1.73 11.03
C LEU A 33 -2.77 1.37 12.01
N THR A 34 -3.06 1.32 13.31
CA THR A 34 -2.04 1.04 14.35
C THR A 34 -2.14 -0.33 14.99
N ARG A 35 -3.32 -0.94 15.02
CA ARG A 35 -3.60 -2.22 15.73
C ARG A 35 -2.62 -3.35 15.40
N SER A 36 -2.25 -3.49 14.12
CA SER A 36 -1.29 -4.53 13.72
C SER A 36 0.10 -4.30 14.30
N PHE A 37 0.54 -3.04 14.36
CA PHE A 37 1.80 -2.66 15.01
C PHE A 37 1.75 -2.92 16.51
N GLU A 38 0.69 -2.49 17.16
CA GLU A 38 0.47 -2.66 18.61
C GLU A 38 0.53 -4.14 18.99
N LEU A 39 -0.22 -4.98 18.25
CA LEU A 39 -0.27 -6.42 18.51
C LEU A 39 1.11 -7.08 18.40
N VAL A 40 1.87 -6.77 17.35
CA VAL A 40 3.21 -7.31 17.13
C VAL A 40 4.21 -6.82 18.17
N PHE A 41 4.17 -5.53 18.52
CA PHE A 41 5.11 -4.97 19.50
C PHE A 41 4.80 -5.42 20.93
N GLU A 42 3.54 -5.54 21.30
CA GLU A 42 3.14 -6.11 22.60
C GLU A 42 3.58 -7.56 22.75
N GLU A 43 3.39 -8.37 21.72
CA GLU A 43 3.86 -9.75 21.73
C GLU A 43 5.39 -9.81 21.78
N GLY A 44 6.08 -8.95 21.04
CA GLY A 44 7.54 -8.82 21.08
C GLY A 44 8.07 -8.47 22.48
N LEU A 45 7.40 -7.59 23.20
CA LEU A 45 7.73 -7.22 24.57
C LEU A 45 7.47 -8.40 25.54
N LYS A 46 6.28 -9.05 25.44
CA LYS A 46 5.94 -10.23 26.24
C LYS A 46 6.96 -11.36 26.07
N ARG A 47 7.42 -11.56 24.84
CA ARG A 47 8.44 -12.59 24.51
C ARG A 47 9.87 -12.14 24.76
N LYS A 48 10.09 -10.94 25.28
CA LYS A 48 11.41 -10.35 25.56
C LYS A 48 12.32 -10.27 24.32
N ILE A 49 11.73 -10.07 23.14
CA ILE A 49 12.46 -9.78 21.91
C ILE A 49 13.02 -8.35 22.00
N ILE A 50 12.27 -7.43 22.58
CA ILE A 50 12.68 -6.08 22.97
C ILE A 50 12.51 -5.91 24.46
N ASP A 51 13.29 -5.00 25.07
CA ASP A 51 13.35 -4.77 26.53
C ASP A 51 12.46 -3.62 27.02
N ARG A 52 11.82 -2.89 26.08
CA ARG A 52 11.00 -1.72 26.38
C ARG A 52 9.87 -1.58 25.38
N ARG A 53 8.84 -0.79 25.74
CA ARG A 53 7.67 -0.55 24.87
C ARG A 53 8.06 0.22 23.62
N VAL A 54 7.31 -0.01 22.55
CA VAL A 54 7.30 0.85 21.36
C VAL A 54 6.11 1.81 21.49
N GLU A 55 6.38 3.09 21.38
CA GLU A 55 5.39 4.17 21.32
C GLU A 55 5.20 4.60 19.87
N ILE A 56 3.97 4.55 19.37
CA ILE A 56 3.62 5.02 18.03
C ILE A 56 3.24 6.50 18.14
N VAL A 57 4.07 7.37 17.56
CA VAL A 57 3.82 8.81 17.47
C VAL A 57 3.10 9.08 16.14
N PHE A 58 1.78 9.17 16.19
CA PHE A 58 0.94 9.32 15.00
C PHE A 58 0.80 10.78 14.58
N ARG A 59 1.02 11.04 13.29
CA ARG A 59 0.80 12.34 12.63
C ARG A 59 -0.05 12.15 11.39
N GLU A 60 -1.17 12.88 11.33
CA GLU A 60 -2.04 12.98 10.15
C GLU A 60 -1.86 14.36 9.52
N VAL A 61 -1.50 14.40 8.26
CA VAL A 61 -1.24 15.64 7.52
C VAL A 61 -1.92 15.61 6.16
N GLU A 62 -2.41 16.75 5.67
CA GLU A 62 -2.99 16.86 4.34
C GLU A 62 -1.87 17.04 3.29
N GLY A 63 -1.42 15.92 2.70
CA GLY A 63 -0.55 15.92 1.53
C GLY A 63 -1.34 16.04 0.21
N LEU A 64 -0.67 15.80 -0.91
CA LEU A 64 -1.33 15.72 -2.22
C LEU A 64 -2.39 14.59 -2.23
N PRO A 65 -3.47 14.74 -3.01
CA PRO A 65 -3.72 15.82 -4.00
C PRO A 65 -4.35 17.10 -3.43
N LYS A 66 -4.76 17.13 -2.17
CA LYS A 66 -5.50 18.26 -1.59
C LYS A 66 -4.61 19.27 -0.87
N GLY A 67 -3.53 18.78 -0.27
CA GLY A 67 -2.56 19.58 0.47
C GLY A 67 -1.27 19.79 -0.28
N THR A 68 -0.12 19.71 0.43
CA THR A 68 1.20 20.00 -0.14
C THR A 68 2.26 19.00 0.33
N VAL A 69 3.26 18.75 -0.53
CA VAL A 69 4.47 18.01 -0.16
C VAL A 69 5.21 18.68 1.00
N LYS A 70 5.23 20.03 1.04
CA LYS A 70 5.87 20.76 2.14
C LYS A 70 5.29 20.40 3.50
N ALA A 71 3.97 20.29 3.61
CA ALA A 71 3.33 19.89 4.87
C ALA A 71 3.75 18.47 5.30
N VAL A 72 3.95 17.55 4.35
CA VAL A 72 4.43 16.19 4.62
C VAL A 72 5.89 16.20 5.09
N VAL A 73 6.75 17.00 4.46
CA VAL A 73 8.17 17.18 4.87
C VAL A 73 8.26 17.78 6.26
N ASP A 74 7.45 18.81 6.57
CA ASP A 74 7.43 19.45 7.89
C ASP A 74 6.98 18.44 8.97
N ALA A 75 5.91 17.70 8.73
CA ALA A 75 5.41 16.68 9.66
C ALA A 75 6.42 15.53 9.88
N TYR A 76 7.18 15.15 8.84
CA TYR A 76 8.30 14.22 9.01
C TYR A 76 9.38 14.79 9.94
N GLY A 77 9.73 16.06 9.76
CA GLY A 77 10.68 16.76 10.64
C GLY A 77 10.22 16.81 12.09
N GLU A 78 8.94 17.08 12.36
CA GLU A 78 8.36 17.05 13.70
C GLU A 78 8.52 15.69 14.38
N LEU A 79 8.27 14.58 13.65
CA LEU A 79 8.49 13.23 14.17
C LEU A 79 9.95 12.95 14.51
N VAL A 80 10.88 13.46 13.70
CA VAL A 80 12.32 13.37 13.97
C VAL A 80 12.68 14.16 15.23
N ASP A 81 12.19 15.39 15.37
CA ASP A 81 12.43 16.26 16.53
C ASP A 81 11.83 15.68 17.82
N GLU A 82 10.75 14.90 17.73
CA GLU A 82 10.20 14.14 18.86
C GLU A 82 11.02 12.91 19.23
N GLY A 83 12.08 12.59 18.50
CA GLY A 83 13.00 11.48 18.76
C GLY A 83 12.57 10.14 18.23
N CYS A 84 11.74 10.11 17.17
CA CYS A 84 11.42 8.86 16.49
C CYS A 84 12.68 8.27 15.82
N LEU A 85 12.91 6.98 16.03
CA LEU A 85 14.08 6.26 15.50
C LEU A 85 13.89 5.78 14.06
N VAL A 86 12.67 5.70 13.63
CA VAL A 86 12.21 5.35 12.28
C VAL A 86 10.83 5.94 12.06
N VAL A 87 10.50 6.28 10.82
CA VAL A 87 9.17 6.76 10.45
C VAL A 87 8.53 5.78 9.46
N PHE A 88 7.31 5.32 9.75
CA PHE A 88 6.45 4.66 8.80
C PHE A 88 5.63 5.70 8.04
N GLY A 89 5.80 5.76 6.72
CA GLY A 89 5.25 6.79 5.85
C GLY A 89 6.34 7.71 5.24
N PRO A 90 5.96 8.67 4.37
CA PRO A 90 4.62 8.85 3.81
C PRO A 90 4.20 7.69 2.91
N SER A 91 2.87 7.53 2.71
CA SER A 91 2.31 6.37 2.02
C SER A 91 2.01 6.63 0.54
N ILE A 92 1.52 7.83 0.21
CA ILE A 92 1.17 8.21 -1.16
C ILE A 92 2.44 8.54 -1.95
N THR A 93 2.63 7.89 -3.10
CA THR A 93 3.83 8.06 -3.95
C THR A 93 4.07 9.53 -4.33
N ASP A 94 3.03 10.28 -4.66
CA ASP A 94 3.10 11.70 -5.01
C ASP A 94 3.64 12.59 -3.87
N ASN A 95 3.53 12.14 -2.63
CA ASN A 95 4.11 12.76 -1.44
C ASN A 95 5.48 12.15 -1.09
N ALA A 96 5.58 10.83 -1.15
CA ALA A 96 6.75 10.08 -0.73
C ALA A 96 8.00 10.42 -1.57
N VAL A 97 7.88 10.34 -2.90
CA VAL A 97 9.02 10.56 -3.80
C VAL A 97 9.64 11.96 -3.63
N PRO A 98 8.87 13.06 -3.60
CA PRO A 98 9.45 14.37 -3.34
C PRO A 98 10.01 14.55 -1.91
N THR A 99 9.46 13.84 -0.91
CA THR A 99 9.92 13.93 0.49
C THR A 99 11.26 13.20 0.69
N ARG A 100 11.58 12.23 -0.18
CA ARG A 100 12.80 11.42 -0.11
C ARG A 100 14.08 12.27 0.01
N GLU A 101 14.21 13.32 -0.76
CA GLU A 101 15.41 14.18 -0.74
C GLU A 101 15.68 14.74 0.67
N ALA A 102 14.66 15.22 1.35
CA ALA A 102 14.79 15.73 2.71
C ALA A 102 15.18 14.61 3.70
N ILE A 103 14.66 13.42 3.54
CA ILE A 103 15.02 12.26 4.37
C ILE A 103 16.48 11.87 4.18
N GLU A 104 16.93 11.75 2.94
CA GLU A 104 18.28 11.32 2.58
C GLU A 104 19.37 12.34 2.98
N GLN A 105 19.09 13.64 2.81
CA GLN A 105 20.10 14.68 2.97
C GLN A 105 20.06 15.37 4.34
N ARG A 106 18.84 15.61 4.87
CA ARG A 106 18.63 16.43 6.06
C ARG A 106 18.36 15.61 7.30
N PHE A 107 17.31 14.75 7.27
CA PHE A 107 16.83 14.11 8.49
C PHE A 107 17.66 12.89 8.88
N ARG A 108 18.01 12.04 7.93
CA ARG A 108 18.79 10.80 8.14
C ARG A 108 18.23 9.92 9.26
N VAL A 109 16.91 9.87 9.35
CA VAL A 109 16.13 8.91 10.10
C VAL A 109 15.51 7.97 9.08
N PRO A 110 15.60 6.63 9.24
CA PRO A 110 15.08 5.72 8.23
C PRO A 110 13.56 5.85 8.08
N ALA A 111 13.10 5.84 6.83
CA ALA A 111 11.70 5.79 6.48
C ALA A 111 11.34 4.43 5.89
N VAL A 112 10.23 3.88 6.34
CA VAL A 112 9.61 2.69 5.76
C VAL A 112 8.26 3.11 5.18
N SER A 113 8.04 2.90 3.88
CA SER A 113 6.83 3.34 3.19
C SER A 113 6.14 2.17 2.49
N VAL A 114 4.86 2.33 2.21
CA VAL A 114 4.09 1.40 1.37
C VAL A 114 4.05 1.82 -0.10
N THR A 115 4.77 2.89 -0.48
CA THR A 115 4.82 3.34 -1.88
C THR A 115 5.39 2.27 -2.80
N GLY A 116 4.75 2.10 -3.97
CA GLY A 116 5.16 1.16 -5.01
C GLY A 116 6.20 1.70 -6.01
N SER A 117 6.69 2.92 -5.83
CA SER A 117 7.63 3.57 -6.74
C SER A 117 9.08 3.21 -6.43
N GLU A 118 9.82 2.80 -7.45
CA GLU A 118 11.27 2.59 -7.34
C GLU A 118 12.04 3.91 -7.07
N ASP A 119 11.48 5.05 -7.48
CA ASP A 119 12.06 6.38 -7.23
C ASP A 119 12.10 6.76 -5.74
N TRP A 120 11.35 6.05 -4.90
CA TRP A 120 11.41 6.19 -3.45
C TRP A 120 12.67 5.59 -2.83
N LEU A 121 13.23 4.53 -3.43
CA LEU A 121 14.27 3.73 -2.82
C LEU A 121 15.59 4.51 -2.70
N GLY A 122 16.20 4.48 -1.52
CA GLY A 122 17.42 5.23 -1.22
C GLY A 122 18.22 4.63 -0.07
N GLU A 123 19.18 5.37 0.44
CA GLU A 123 20.00 4.91 1.57
C GLU A 123 19.18 4.81 2.87
N TRP A 124 18.29 5.79 3.10
CA TRP A 124 17.47 5.91 4.31
C TRP A 124 16.00 5.54 4.07
N THR A 125 15.62 5.23 2.84
CA THR A 125 14.25 4.96 2.44
C THR A 125 14.06 3.52 2.00
N PHE A 126 13.10 2.83 2.63
CA PHE A 126 12.75 1.42 2.44
C PHE A 126 11.29 1.31 2.03
N ALA A 127 10.93 0.30 1.26
CA ALA A 127 9.56 0.07 0.83
C ALA A 127 9.04 -1.33 1.18
N PHE A 128 7.80 -1.36 1.67
CA PHE A 128 6.89 -2.50 1.64
C PHE A 128 5.77 -2.17 0.66
N PRO A 129 6.00 -2.28 -0.65
CA PRO A 129 5.03 -1.79 -1.62
C PRO A 129 3.64 -2.40 -1.37
N MET A 130 2.65 -1.55 -1.06
CA MET A 130 1.25 -1.89 -1.24
C MET A 130 0.91 -1.54 -2.67
N GLY A 131 1.03 -2.54 -3.53
CA GLY A 131 1.06 -2.33 -4.96
C GLY A 131 2.46 -2.11 -5.54
N SER A 132 2.57 -2.23 -6.85
CA SER A 132 3.81 -2.04 -7.58
C SER A 132 3.54 -1.35 -8.90
N LEU A 133 4.14 -0.17 -9.08
CA LEU A 133 3.96 0.59 -10.32
C LEU A 133 4.60 -0.11 -11.54
N THR A 134 5.39 -1.15 -11.34
CA THR A 134 6.06 -1.90 -12.39
C THR A 134 5.51 -3.32 -12.59
N GLU A 135 5.16 -4.02 -11.53
CA GLU A 135 4.74 -5.42 -11.58
C GLU A 135 3.23 -5.58 -11.79
N GLU A 136 2.40 -4.71 -11.20
CA GLU A 136 0.95 -4.75 -11.42
C GLU A 136 0.58 -4.60 -12.90
N PRO A 137 1.19 -3.70 -13.68
CA PRO A 137 0.93 -3.62 -15.13
C PRO A 137 1.26 -4.91 -15.89
N ILE A 138 2.27 -5.66 -15.48
CA ILE A 138 2.57 -6.98 -16.04
C ILE A 138 1.43 -7.94 -15.71
N PHE A 139 0.98 -7.93 -14.46
CA PHE A 139 -0.12 -8.77 -14.03
C PHE A 139 -1.44 -8.44 -14.75
N TRP A 140 -1.71 -7.15 -15.04
CA TRP A 140 -2.87 -6.78 -15.86
C TRP A 140 -2.79 -7.35 -17.27
N VAL A 141 -1.59 -7.34 -17.89
CA VAL A 141 -1.38 -7.95 -19.22
C VAL A 141 -1.71 -9.44 -19.17
N ASP A 142 -1.23 -10.15 -18.16
CA ASP A 142 -1.50 -11.59 -18.00
C ASP A 142 -3.01 -11.84 -17.82
N LEU A 143 -3.69 -11.08 -16.96
CA LEU A 143 -5.13 -11.20 -16.73
C LEU A 143 -5.95 -10.88 -17.99
N LEU A 144 -5.60 -9.81 -18.71
CA LEU A 144 -6.27 -9.40 -19.94
C LEU A 144 -6.12 -10.46 -21.03
N ALA A 145 -4.91 -11.03 -21.19
CA ALA A 145 -4.64 -12.10 -22.15
C ALA A 145 -5.42 -13.37 -21.81
N LYS A 146 -5.44 -13.77 -20.55
CA LYS A 146 -6.23 -14.92 -20.07
C LYS A 146 -7.72 -14.75 -20.35
N ASP A 147 -8.25 -13.55 -20.14
CA ASP A 147 -9.66 -13.22 -20.34
C ASP A 147 -9.99 -12.93 -21.82
N GLY A 148 -9.00 -12.98 -22.74
CA GLY A 148 -9.17 -12.81 -24.18
C GLY A 148 -9.35 -11.36 -24.65
N HIS A 149 -8.81 -10.40 -23.90
CA HIS A 149 -8.91 -8.97 -24.23
C HIS A 149 -7.66 -8.46 -24.94
N GLU A 150 -7.80 -8.09 -26.22
CA GLU A 150 -6.68 -7.56 -27.02
C GLU A 150 -6.70 -6.03 -27.18
N GLN A 151 -7.87 -5.40 -27.05
CA GLN A 151 -8.02 -3.96 -27.23
C GLN A 151 -8.53 -3.34 -25.93
N VAL A 152 -7.72 -2.48 -25.32
CA VAL A 152 -8.03 -1.91 -24.02
C VAL A 152 -8.10 -0.38 -24.07
N GLY A 153 -9.05 0.18 -23.34
CA GLY A 153 -9.11 1.61 -23.05
C GLY A 153 -8.50 1.89 -21.68
N VAL A 154 -7.81 3.00 -21.53
CA VAL A 154 -7.13 3.35 -20.28
C VAL A 154 -7.66 4.69 -19.75
N LEU A 155 -8.05 4.71 -18.48
CA LEU A 155 -8.30 5.91 -17.70
C LEU A 155 -7.10 6.18 -16.80
N ILE A 156 -6.49 7.34 -16.87
CA ILE A 156 -5.26 7.69 -16.17
C ILE A 156 -5.54 8.84 -15.20
N GLU A 157 -5.26 8.66 -13.92
CA GLU A 157 -5.25 9.78 -12.98
C GLU A 157 -4.07 10.72 -13.28
N GLN A 158 -4.35 12.02 -13.32
CA GLN A 158 -3.32 13.06 -13.47
C GLN A 158 -2.48 13.17 -12.19
N SER A 159 -1.55 12.25 -12.04
CA SER A 159 -0.68 12.10 -10.88
C SER A 159 0.62 11.40 -11.27
N LEU A 160 1.62 11.46 -10.40
CA LEU A 160 2.86 10.70 -10.59
C LEU A 160 2.59 9.18 -10.65
N VAL A 161 1.69 8.70 -9.80
CA VAL A 161 1.24 7.29 -9.78
C VAL A 161 0.61 6.91 -11.11
N GLY A 162 -0.39 7.66 -11.58
CA GLY A 162 -1.12 7.36 -12.82
C GLY A 162 -0.23 7.32 -14.05
N GLU A 163 0.62 8.34 -14.22
CA GLU A 163 1.56 8.40 -15.34
C GLU A 163 2.64 7.31 -15.28
N THR A 164 3.04 6.90 -14.09
CA THR A 164 4.01 5.80 -13.93
C THR A 164 3.37 4.46 -14.25
N TYR A 165 2.14 4.19 -13.78
CA TYR A 165 1.38 3.01 -14.20
C TYR A 165 1.19 2.94 -15.70
N LEU A 166 0.80 4.06 -16.34
CA LEU A 166 0.62 4.10 -17.80
C LEU A 166 1.90 3.71 -18.53
N ARG A 167 3.04 4.33 -18.17
CA ARG A 167 4.34 3.99 -18.81
C ARG A 167 4.70 2.53 -18.65
N SER A 168 4.50 1.98 -17.46
CA SER A 168 4.78 0.56 -17.17
C SER A 168 3.82 -0.36 -17.92
N PHE A 169 2.55 0.00 -18.02
CA PHE A 169 1.54 -0.76 -18.77
C PHE A 169 1.81 -0.74 -20.27
N GLN A 170 2.12 0.43 -20.83
CA GLN A 170 2.57 0.54 -22.23
C GLN A 170 3.84 -0.29 -22.50
N HIS A 171 4.76 -0.38 -21.53
CA HIS A 171 5.94 -1.24 -21.65
C HIS A 171 5.57 -2.72 -21.61
N ALA A 172 4.73 -3.16 -20.68
CA ALA A 172 4.27 -4.54 -20.58
C ALA A 172 3.50 -5.00 -21.83
N CYS A 173 2.66 -4.12 -22.40
CA CYS A 173 1.92 -4.42 -23.64
C CYS A 173 2.81 -4.68 -24.85
N ARG A 174 4.04 -4.13 -24.91
CA ARG A 174 4.95 -4.34 -26.07
C ARG A 174 5.35 -5.80 -26.30
N GLY A 175 5.29 -6.63 -25.26
CA GLY A 175 5.59 -8.05 -25.33
C GLY A 175 4.37 -8.95 -25.48
N SER A 176 3.19 -8.37 -25.74
CA SER A 176 1.92 -9.08 -25.81
C SER A 176 1.08 -8.64 -27.02
N ASP A 177 -0.05 -9.31 -27.25
CA ASP A 177 -1.01 -8.93 -28.28
C ASP A 177 -1.97 -7.81 -27.85
N ILE A 178 -1.81 -7.29 -26.63
CA ILE A 178 -2.67 -6.24 -26.06
C ILE A 178 -2.29 -4.89 -26.63
N ARG A 179 -3.30 -4.15 -27.12
CA ARG A 179 -3.17 -2.80 -27.70
C ARG A 179 -4.02 -1.80 -26.92
N ILE A 180 -3.41 -0.70 -26.52
CA ILE A 180 -4.13 0.44 -25.96
C ILE A 180 -4.75 1.22 -27.12
N VAL A 181 -6.09 1.23 -27.20
CA VAL A 181 -6.84 1.89 -28.28
C VAL A 181 -7.36 3.26 -27.89
N ALA A 182 -7.38 3.59 -26.61
CA ALA A 182 -7.73 4.92 -26.09
C ALA A 182 -7.02 5.17 -24.77
N GLU A 183 -6.57 6.41 -24.58
CA GLU A 183 -5.96 6.90 -23.33
C GLU A 183 -6.62 8.22 -22.95
N GLU A 184 -7.27 8.27 -21.79
CA GLU A 184 -7.92 9.46 -21.29
C GLU A 184 -7.50 9.79 -19.87
N ARG A 185 -7.19 11.06 -19.65
CA ARG A 185 -6.75 11.55 -18.34
C ARG A 185 -7.92 12.13 -17.57
N ILE A 186 -7.97 11.76 -16.28
CA ILE A 186 -8.93 12.26 -15.30
C ILE A 186 -8.20 12.92 -14.14
N ALA A 187 -8.66 14.07 -13.69
CA ALA A 187 -8.08 14.67 -12.50
C ALA A 187 -8.42 13.83 -11.26
N GLN A 188 -7.48 13.67 -10.32
CA GLN A 188 -7.70 12.90 -9.09
C GLN A 188 -8.90 13.39 -8.27
N THR A 189 -9.22 14.68 -8.34
CA THR A 189 -10.33 15.30 -7.61
C THR A 189 -11.54 15.57 -8.50
N ALA A 190 -11.59 15.04 -9.75
CA ALA A 190 -12.71 15.21 -10.64
C ALA A 190 -14.00 14.64 -10.09
N GLN A 191 -15.07 15.43 -10.11
CA GLN A 191 -16.43 15.01 -9.75
C GLN A 191 -17.21 14.50 -10.97
N ASP A 192 -16.78 14.86 -12.17
CA ASP A 192 -17.35 14.41 -13.44
C ASP A 192 -16.24 13.85 -14.33
N VAL A 193 -16.38 12.61 -14.72
CA VAL A 193 -15.46 11.88 -15.61
C VAL A 193 -16.14 11.42 -16.90
N ARG A 194 -17.40 11.88 -17.16
CA ARG A 194 -18.24 11.41 -18.25
C ARG A 194 -17.55 11.57 -19.61
N ALA A 195 -17.03 12.74 -19.90
CA ALA A 195 -16.42 13.01 -21.20
C ALA A 195 -15.19 12.09 -21.47
N ALA A 196 -14.39 11.79 -20.45
CA ALA A 196 -13.26 10.87 -20.61
C ALA A 196 -13.75 9.43 -20.87
N VAL A 197 -14.75 8.96 -20.11
CA VAL A 197 -15.33 7.63 -20.29
C VAL A 197 -16.01 7.47 -21.66
N GLU A 198 -16.72 8.49 -22.14
CA GLU A 198 -17.34 8.49 -23.48
C GLU A 198 -16.30 8.37 -24.59
N ARG A 199 -15.19 9.13 -24.53
CA ARG A 199 -14.11 9.04 -25.53
C ARG A 199 -13.43 7.67 -25.52
N VAL A 200 -13.23 7.08 -24.34
CA VAL A 200 -12.72 5.70 -24.26
C VAL A 200 -13.71 4.72 -24.91
N ARG A 201 -15.01 4.85 -24.62
CA ARG A 201 -16.06 3.99 -25.19
C ARG A 201 -16.13 4.08 -26.72
N GLU A 202 -15.93 5.27 -27.30
CA GLU A 202 -15.94 5.50 -28.75
C GLU A 202 -14.88 4.66 -29.48
N ALA A 203 -13.74 4.39 -28.86
CA ALA A 203 -12.70 3.51 -29.40
C ALA A 203 -13.07 2.01 -29.32
N LYS A 204 -14.22 1.67 -28.73
CA LYS A 204 -14.76 0.29 -28.62
C LYS A 204 -13.78 -0.72 -28.02
N PRO A 205 -13.14 -0.44 -26.90
CA PRO A 205 -12.25 -1.39 -26.25
C PRO A 205 -13.02 -2.60 -25.73
N SER A 206 -12.36 -3.76 -25.67
CA SER A 206 -12.91 -4.99 -25.09
C SER A 206 -12.80 -5.00 -23.56
N ALA A 207 -11.94 -4.16 -22.98
CA ALA A 207 -11.79 -3.98 -21.54
C ALA A 207 -11.33 -2.57 -21.18
N LEU A 208 -11.53 -2.18 -19.93
CA LEU A 208 -11.11 -0.89 -19.36
C LEU A 208 -10.03 -1.12 -18.29
N VAL A 209 -8.95 -0.34 -18.34
CA VAL A 209 -7.89 -0.34 -17.33
C VAL A 209 -7.83 1.04 -16.67
N HIS A 210 -7.75 1.07 -15.34
CA HIS A 210 -7.54 2.29 -14.58
C HIS A 210 -6.12 2.34 -14.04
N CYS A 211 -5.41 3.40 -14.35
CA CYS A 211 -4.06 3.69 -13.88
C CYS A 211 -4.11 4.84 -12.87
N GLY A 212 -3.99 4.55 -11.57
CA GLY A 212 -4.04 5.59 -10.55
C GLY A 212 -4.07 5.06 -9.13
N PHE A 213 -4.11 5.98 -8.17
CA PHE A 213 -4.24 5.67 -6.75
C PHE A 213 -5.69 5.33 -6.35
N GLY A 214 -6.68 5.73 -7.17
CA GLY A 214 -8.08 5.39 -6.97
C GLY A 214 -9.00 6.53 -6.54
N PHE A 215 -8.54 7.75 -6.48
CA PHE A 215 -9.41 8.89 -6.22
C PHE A 215 -10.31 9.20 -7.42
N GLY A 216 -9.78 9.16 -8.64
CA GLY A 216 -10.51 9.44 -9.87
C GLY A 216 -11.48 8.34 -10.29
N ILE A 217 -11.28 7.11 -9.83
CA ILE A 217 -12.14 5.95 -10.18
C ILE A 217 -13.55 6.05 -9.57
N LEU A 218 -13.71 6.82 -8.48
CA LEU A 218 -14.92 6.83 -7.65
C LEU A 218 -16.20 7.16 -8.41
N HIS A 219 -16.11 7.89 -9.51
CA HIS A 219 -17.25 8.30 -10.34
C HIS A 219 -17.40 7.51 -11.64
N VAL A 220 -16.48 6.58 -11.95
CA VAL A 220 -16.47 5.85 -13.22
C VAL A 220 -17.69 4.93 -13.33
N ASN A 221 -17.98 4.12 -12.31
CA ASN A 221 -19.10 3.17 -12.36
C ASN A 221 -20.46 3.85 -12.60
N SER A 222 -20.73 5.00 -11.99
CA SER A 222 -21.98 5.72 -12.20
C SER A 222 -22.12 6.25 -13.64
N VAL A 223 -21.01 6.60 -14.27
CA VAL A 223 -20.99 7.01 -15.68
C VAL A 223 -21.18 5.80 -16.59
N LEU A 224 -20.53 4.69 -16.32
CA LEU A 224 -20.71 3.42 -17.06
C LEU A 224 -22.18 2.98 -17.05
N GLU A 225 -22.81 2.99 -15.88
CA GLU A 225 -24.22 2.70 -15.71
C GLU A 225 -25.11 3.63 -16.51
N ALA A 226 -24.88 4.95 -16.43
CA ALA A 226 -25.65 5.96 -17.17
C ALA A 226 -25.47 5.85 -18.70
N LEU A 227 -24.36 5.29 -19.17
CA LEU A 227 -24.10 5.04 -20.60
C LEU A 227 -24.59 3.67 -21.07
N GLY A 228 -25.06 2.79 -20.17
CA GLY A 228 -25.40 1.42 -20.47
C GLY A 228 -24.21 0.64 -21.04
N TRP A 229 -23.00 0.94 -20.56
CA TRP A 229 -21.77 0.30 -21.00
C TRP A 229 -21.08 -0.39 -19.81
N ASP A 230 -20.95 -1.70 -19.86
CA ASP A 230 -20.41 -2.54 -18.77
C ASP A 230 -19.23 -3.40 -19.27
N PRO A 231 -18.06 -2.80 -19.55
CA PRO A 231 -16.88 -3.53 -19.96
C PRO A 231 -16.25 -4.27 -18.78
N PRO A 232 -15.52 -5.37 -19.01
CA PRO A 232 -14.55 -5.89 -18.05
C PRO A 232 -13.59 -4.78 -17.61
N ARG A 233 -13.31 -4.69 -16.29
CA ARG A 233 -12.59 -3.57 -15.70
C ARG A 233 -11.46 -4.06 -14.81
N TYR A 234 -10.28 -3.43 -14.96
CA TYR A 234 -9.07 -3.77 -14.22
C TYR A 234 -8.50 -2.51 -13.58
N THR A 235 -8.05 -2.63 -12.34
CA THR A 235 -7.42 -1.53 -11.60
C THR A 235 -6.25 -2.03 -10.75
N SER A 236 -5.48 -1.08 -10.25
CA SER A 236 -4.33 -1.28 -9.37
C SER A 236 -4.76 -1.68 -7.95
N THR A 237 -3.81 -1.62 -7.03
CA THR A 237 -4.03 -1.65 -5.57
C THR A 237 -4.95 -0.51 -5.10
N ALA A 238 -5.32 0.43 -5.97
CA ALA A 238 -6.47 1.32 -5.78
C ALA A 238 -7.73 0.59 -5.30
N PHE A 239 -7.87 -0.68 -5.67
CA PHE A 239 -8.92 -1.59 -5.22
C PHE A 239 -9.04 -1.65 -3.68
N GLU A 240 -7.94 -1.46 -2.95
CA GLU A 240 -7.95 -1.41 -1.49
C GLU A 240 -8.88 -0.33 -0.94
N ASN A 241 -9.07 0.77 -1.67
CA ASN A 241 -9.99 1.84 -1.25
C ASN A 241 -11.45 1.35 -1.09
N ALA A 242 -11.83 0.23 -1.71
CA ALA A 242 -13.13 -0.39 -1.51
C ALA A 242 -13.37 -0.80 -0.05
N TRP A 243 -12.31 -1.16 0.67
CA TRP A 243 -12.38 -1.61 2.07
C TRP A 243 -12.40 -0.48 3.06
N ILE A 244 -11.87 0.66 2.66
CA ILE A 244 -11.69 1.82 3.52
C ILE A 244 -13.03 2.42 3.92
N ASN A 245 -14.05 2.32 3.05
CA ASN A 245 -15.36 2.88 3.31
C ASN A 245 -16.46 2.11 2.56
N PRO A 246 -17.51 1.64 3.25
CA PRO A 246 -18.66 1.00 2.61
C PRO A 246 -19.31 1.84 1.50
N VAL A 247 -19.19 3.18 1.54
CA VAL A 247 -19.68 4.05 0.47
C VAL A 247 -18.87 3.89 -0.82
N LEU A 248 -17.59 3.53 -0.72
CA LEU A 248 -16.70 3.34 -1.88
C LEU A 248 -16.90 2.00 -2.58
N TRP A 249 -17.54 1.04 -1.96
CA TRP A 249 -17.85 -0.27 -2.54
C TRP A 249 -18.44 -0.20 -3.92
N LYS A 250 -19.48 0.63 -4.10
CA LYS A 250 -20.17 0.78 -5.38
C LYS A 250 -19.25 1.24 -6.49
N ALA A 251 -18.22 2.02 -6.14
CA ALA A 251 -17.23 2.49 -7.11
C ALA A 251 -16.34 1.36 -7.64
N PHE A 252 -16.16 0.30 -6.86
CA PHE A 252 -15.28 -0.82 -7.21
C PHE A 252 -16.02 -2.11 -7.62
N LEU A 253 -17.34 -2.13 -7.60
CA LEU A 253 -18.12 -3.26 -8.11
C LEU A 253 -17.81 -3.51 -9.60
N GLY A 254 -17.54 -4.77 -9.94
CA GLY A 254 -17.19 -5.20 -11.29
C GLY A 254 -15.73 -4.95 -11.70
N TRP A 255 -14.92 -4.31 -10.87
CA TRP A 255 -13.49 -4.19 -11.08
C TRP A 255 -12.74 -5.43 -10.60
N THR A 256 -11.80 -5.90 -11.41
CA THR A 256 -10.73 -6.78 -10.96
C THR A 256 -9.59 -5.89 -10.51
N GLY A 257 -9.30 -5.89 -9.23
CA GLY A 257 -8.24 -5.06 -8.65
C GLY A 257 -7.10 -5.91 -8.10
N ILE A 258 -6.00 -5.24 -7.81
CA ILE A 258 -4.86 -5.88 -7.13
C ILE A 258 -5.00 -5.66 -5.63
N ASP A 259 -4.71 -6.70 -4.88
CA ASP A 259 -4.62 -6.72 -3.42
C ASP A 259 -3.39 -7.56 -3.03
N GLN A 260 -3.14 -7.65 -1.76
CA GLN A 260 -2.03 -8.41 -1.18
C GLN A 260 -2.51 -9.36 -0.07
N TYR A 261 -3.81 -9.49 0.08
CA TYR A 261 -4.43 -10.47 0.95
C TYR A 261 -4.63 -11.79 0.21
N ASP A 262 -4.14 -12.87 0.82
CA ASP A 262 -4.34 -14.23 0.31
C ASP A 262 -4.84 -15.13 1.44
N GLU A 263 -6.03 -15.69 1.25
CA GLU A 263 -6.70 -16.57 2.23
C GLU A 263 -5.95 -17.88 2.48
N ASP A 264 -5.06 -18.29 1.58
CA ASP A 264 -4.28 -19.54 1.73
C ASP A 264 -2.93 -19.29 2.44
N ASN A 265 -2.54 -18.04 2.72
CA ASN A 265 -1.29 -17.76 3.41
C ASN A 265 -1.37 -18.11 4.91
N PRO A 266 -0.70 -19.19 5.38
CA PRO A 266 -0.85 -19.63 6.76
C PRO A 266 -0.28 -18.63 7.78
N VAL A 267 0.69 -17.81 7.39
CA VAL A 267 1.25 -16.75 8.25
C VAL A 267 0.24 -15.62 8.40
N GLY A 268 -0.41 -15.24 7.30
CA GLY A 268 -1.48 -14.25 7.29
C GLY A 268 -2.67 -14.70 8.11
N GLN A 269 -3.15 -15.93 7.87
CA GLN A 269 -4.31 -16.46 8.59
C GLN A 269 -4.03 -16.58 10.10
N GLY A 270 -2.86 -17.09 10.50
CA GLY A 270 -2.49 -17.18 11.92
C GLY A 270 -2.39 -15.81 12.61
N PHE A 271 -1.96 -14.77 11.88
CA PHE A 271 -2.00 -13.40 12.39
C PHE A 271 -3.43 -12.88 12.53
N LEU A 272 -4.29 -13.12 11.53
CA LEU A 272 -5.69 -12.69 11.57
C LEU A 272 -6.49 -13.38 12.66
N ASP A 273 -6.17 -14.63 13.03
CA ASP A 273 -6.72 -15.30 14.21
C ASP A 273 -6.37 -14.55 15.50
N GLN A 274 -5.11 -14.10 15.64
CA GLN A 274 -4.68 -13.30 16.78
C GLN A 274 -5.37 -11.92 16.79
N TYR A 275 -5.49 -11.30 15.62
CA TYR A 275 -6.15 -10.01 15.46
C TYR A 275 -7.62 -10.09 15.86
N GLU A 276 -8.34 -11.12 15.41
CA GLU A 276 -9.74 -11.37 15.76
C GLU A 276 -9.91 -11.64 17.25
N ALA A 277 -9.03 -12.43 17.84
CA ALA A 277 -9.05 -12.68 19.28
C ALA A 277 -8.81 -11.40 20.12
N ALA A 278 -8.00 -10.47 19.63
CA ALA A 278 -7.69 -9.23 20.32
C ALA A 278 -8.75 -8.15 20.15
N TYR A 279 -9.36 -8.05 18.97
CA TYR A 279 -10.20 -6.91 18.59
C TYR A 279 -11.62 -7.27 18.16
N GLY A 280 -11.98 -8.57 18.15
CA GLY A 280 -13.33 -9.05 17.85
C GLY A 280 -13.74 -8.90 16.37
N ARG A 281 -12.78 -8.66 15.47
CA ARG A 281 -13.03 -8.58 14.01
C ARG A 281 -11.88 -9.18 13.22
N ARG A 282 -12.21 -9.72 12.04
CA ARG A 282 -11.22 -10.32 11.12
C ARG A 282 -11.22 -9.53 9.80
N PRO A 283 -10.22 -8.67 9.57
CA PRO A 283 -10.08 -7.98 8.29
C PRO A 283 -9.80 -8.95 7.14
N GLN A 284 -10.34 -8.64 5.95
CA GLN A 284 -10.16 -9.46 4.73
C GLN A 284 -9.53 -8.62 3.60
N TYR A 285 -8.57 -7.77 3.93
CA TYR A 285 -7.85 -6.90 3.02
C TYR A 285 -6.39 -6.73 3.45
N CYS A 286 -5.56 -6.18 2.59
CA CYS A 286 -4.11 -6.26 2.74
C CYS A 286 -3.52 -5.41 3.88
N ALA A 287 -4.07 -4.24 4.21
CA ALA A 287 -3.40 -3.33 5.13
C ALA A 287 -3.04 -3.95 6.49
N PRO A 288 -3.90 -4.72 7.18
CA PRO A 288 -3.51 -5.35 8.44
C PRO A 288 -2.36 -6.36 8.31
N VAL A 289 -2.32 -7.15 7.23
CA VAL A 289 -1.25 -8.15 7.02
C VAL A 289 0.06 -7.50 6.59
N VAL A 290 0.00 -6.46 5.76
CA VAL A 290 1.17 -5.65 5.38
C VAL A 290 1.74 -4.93 6.61
N ASN A 291 0.89 -4.27 7.40
CA ASN A 291 1.31 -3.59 8.64
C ASN A 291 1.91 -4.57 9.66
N ARG A 292 1.40 -5.81 9.73
CA ARG A 292 2.02 -6.87 10.54
C ARG A 292 3.44 -7.19 10.06
N ASP A 293 3.66 -7.30 8.76
CA ASP A 293 4.97 -7.60 8.22
C ASP A 293 5.96 -6.46 8.45
N ILE A 294 5.52 -5.22 8.27
CA ILE A 294 6.29 -4.01 8.62
C ILE A 294 6.65 -4.02 10.11
N ALA A 295 5.65 -4.21 10.99
CA ALA A 295 5.85 -4.25 12.43
C ALA A 295 6.83 -5.36 12.85
N THR A 296 6.76 -6.55 12.21
CA THR A 296 7.67 -7.67 12.49
C THR A 296 9.11 -7.34 12.11
N VAL A 297 9.30 -6.69 10.96
CA VAL A 297 10.63 -6.22 10.53
C VAL A 297 11.17 -5.14 11.45
N LEU A 298 10.33 -4.17 11.84
CA LEU A 298 10.73 -3.11 12.77
C LEU A 298 11.05 -3.67 14.16
N LEU A 299 10.24 -4.61 14.67
CA LEU A 299 10.52 -5.31 15.93
C LEU A 299 11.91 -5.97 15.89
N ARG A 300 12.21 -6.66 14.79
CA ARG A 300 13.52 -7.28 14.59
C ARG A 300 14.64 -6.25 14.51
N ALA A 301 14.40 -5.15 13.77
CA ALA A 301 15.37 -4.08 13.65
C ALA A 301 15.66 -3.40 15.00
N PHE A 302 14.66 -3.18 15.83
CA PHE A 302 14.85 -2.64 17.19
C PHE A 302 15.65 -3.58 18.07
N ALA A 303 15.37 -4.88 18.03
CA ALA A 303 16.11 -5.90 18.79
C ALA A 303 17.59 -5.99 18.38
N ASP A 304 17.88 -5.87 17.09
CA ASP A 304 19.23 -6.04 16.53
C ASP A 304 20.00 -4.71 16.39
N SER A 305 19.41 -3.58 16.83
CA SER A 305 20.02 -2.25 16.72
C SER A 305 20.96 -1.97 17.92
N HIS A 306 22.25 -1.92 17.65
CA HIS A 306 23.29 -1.61 18.64
C HIS A 306 24.30 -0.61 18.06
N PRO A 307 24.31 0.68 18.49
CA PRO A 307 23.37 1.29 19.47
C PRO A 307 21.97 1.50 18.93
N LEU A 308 20.98 1.56 19.83
CA LEU A 308 19.59 1.87 19.48
C LEU A 308 19.48 3.38 19.14
N CYS A 309 19.62 3.68 17.89
CA CYS A 309 19.55 5.03 17.29
C CYS A 309 19.11 4.92 15.82
N PRO A 310 18.75 6.03 15.12
CA PRO A 310 18.30 5.96 13.74
C PRO A 310 19.24 5.19 12.80
N ARG A 311 20.55 5.44 12.89
CA ARG A 311 21.55 4.72 12.10
C ARG A 311 21.56 3.21 12.44
N GLY A 312 21.54 2.86 13.73
CA GLY A 312 21.51 1.48 14.16
C GLY A 312 20.27 0.74 13.66
N VAL A 313 19.09 1.39 13.69
CA VAL A 313 17.84 0.84 13.13
C VAL A 313 17.96 0.64 11.62
N LYS A 314 18.47 1.64 10.88
CA LYS A 314 18.74 1.53 9.43
C LYS A 314 19.63 0.34 9.11
N GLU A 315 20.75 0.19 9.81
CA GLU A 315 21.69 -0.91 9.61
C GLU A 315 21.09 -2.27 10.01
N ALA A 316 20.23 -2.30 11.04
CA ALA A 316 19.50 -3.50 11.43
C ALA A 316 18.45 -3.91 10.38
N LEU A 317 17.73 -2.93 9.79
CA LEU A 317 16.83 -3.18 8.65
C LEU A 317 17.58 -3.87 7.49
N GLU A 318 18.79 -3.41 7.15
CA GLU A 318 19.61 -3.99 6.08
C GLU A 318 20.02 -5.45 6.33
N ARG A 319 19.99 -5.90 7.60
CA ARG A 319 20.31 -7.28 7.98
C ARG A 319 19.11 -8.22 8.00
N VAL A 320 17.90 -7.72 7.85
CA VAL A 320 16.69 -8.55 7.79
C VAL A 320 16.72 -9.45 6.55
N LYS A 321 16.60 -10.75 6.73
CA LYS A 321 16.65 -11.75 5.66
C LYS A 321 15.57 -12.81 5.81
N MET A 322 14.87 -13.06 4.72
CA MET A 322 13.99 -14.21 4.51
C MET A 322 12.91 -14.42 5.60
N LEU A 323 12.41 -13.33 6.20
CA LEU A 323 11.33 -13.45 7.17
C LEU A 323 10.04 -13.91 6.46
N PRO A 324 9.27 -14.83 7.06
CA PRO A 324 7.97 -15.22 6.53
C PRO A 324 7.00 -14.04 6.55
N ALA A 325 6.35 -13.78 5.41
CA ALA A 325 5.38 -12.72 5.25
C ALA A 325 3.95 -13.23 5.47
N ALA A 326 3.13 -12.41 6.11
CA ALA A 326 1.67 -12.58 6.17
C ALA A 326 1.00 -12.13 4.87
N THR A 327 1.69 -11.31 4.11
CA THR A 327 1.26 -10.70 2.87
C THR A 327 1.42 -11.66 1.68
N GLY A 328 0.43 -11.66 0.78
CA GLY A 328 0.48 -12.37 -0.50
C GLY A 328 0.39 -13.90 -0.40
N ALA A 329 0.80 -14.56 -1.46
CA ALA A 329 0.75 -16.01 -1.60
C ALA A 329 1.54 -16.75 -0.52
N PRO A 330 1.19 -18.01 -0.19
CA PRO A 330 1.97 -18.86 0.69
C PRO A 330 3.45 -18.91 0.27
N GLY A 331 4.34 -18.73 1.24
CA GLY A 331 5.77 -18.74 0.99
C GLY A 331 6.41 -17.38 0.66
N THR A 332 5.63 -16.32 0.56
CA THR A 332 6.16 -14.95 0.44
C THR A 332 7.13 -14.63 1.57
N ARG A 333 8.23 -13.96 1.22
CA ARG A 333 9.33 -13.61 2.14
C ARG A 333 9.66 -12.13 2.07
N VAL A 334 10.16 -11.63 3.20
CA VAL A 334 10.67 -10.26 3.33
C VAL A 334 12.18 -10.29 3.51
N SER A 335 12.88 -9.48 2.74
CA SER A 335 14.32 -9.26 2.89
C SER A 335 14.69 -7.83 2.56
N PHE A 336 15.64 -7.27 3.33
CA PHE A 336 16.32 -6.04 2.98
C PHE A 336 17.83 -6.25 2.87
N GLY A 337 18.53 -5.30 2.28
CA GLY A 337 19.97 -5.30 2.18
C GLY A 337 20.51 -3.90 1.92
N LYS A 338 21.82 -3.75 1.92
CA LYS A 338 22.46 -2.47 1.62
C LYS A 338 21.99 -1.89 0.26
N TRP A 339 21.73 -2.77 -0.71
CA TRP A 339 21.33 -2.43 -2.08
C TRP A 339 19.92 -2.89 -2.42
N THR A 340 19.24 -3.58 -1.49
CA THR A 340 17.87 -4.07 -1.65
C THR A 340 17.00 -3.34 -0.65
N ARG A 341 16.26 -2.35 -1.13
CA ARG A 341 15.42 -1.47 -0.29
C ARG A 341 13.93 -1.81 -0.39
N ARG A 342 13.59 -2.76 -1.23
CA ARG A 342 12.25 -3.29 -1.42
C ARG A 342 12.09 -4.60 -0.67
N ALA A 343 11.03 -4.74 0.11
CA ALA A 343 10.83 -5.83 1.07
C ALA A 343 10.57 -7.19 0.42
N TRP A 344 9.69 -7.22 -0.59
CA TRP A 344 9.19 -8.47 -1.12
C TRP A 344 10.20 -9.18 -2.00
N MET A 345 10.32 -10.51 -1.80
CA MET A 345 11.13 -11.38 -2.64
C MET A 345 10.27 -11.88 -3.81
N GLY A 346 10.42 -11.24 -4.97
CA GLY A 346 9.57 -11.50 -6.14
C GLY A 346 8.19 -10.84 -6.04
N ALA A 347 7.29 -11.20 -6.95
CA ALA A 347 5.96 -10.60 -7.07
C ALA A 347 4.81 -11.46 -6.49
N GLY A 348 5.11 -12.55 -5.81
CA GLY A 348 4.10 -13.43 -5.18
C GLY A 348 3.24 -12.77 -4.09
N TYR A 349 3.56 -11.53 -3.72
CA TYR A 349 2.73 -10.73 -2.84
C TYR A 349 1.51 -10.10 -3.55
N LEU A 350 1.46 -10.11 -4.88
CA LEU A 350 0.36 -9.56 -5.67
C LEU A 350 -0.72 -10.61 -5.93
N VAL A 351 -1.95 -10.25 -5.63
CA VAL A 351 -3.14 -11.11 -5.75
C VAL A 351 -4.24 -10.30 -6.45
N ALA A 352 -4.76 -10.81 -7.57
CA ALA A 352 -5.93 -10.21 -8.21
C ALA A 352 -7.20 -10.66 -7.50
N ARG A 353 -8.06 -9.71 -7.16
CA ARG A 353 -9.32 -9.95 -6.45
C ARG A 353 -10.47 -9.20 -7.09
N ARG A 354 -11.68 -9.65 -6.81
CA ARG A 354 -12.92 -9.01 -7.25
C ARG A 354 -13.89 -8.94 -6.09
N LEU A 355 -14.67 -7.86 -6.01
CA LEU A 355 -15.76 -7.73 -5.06
C LEU A 355 -16.93 -8.63 -5.46
N ASP A 356 -17.50 -9.33 -4.48
CA ASP A 356 -18.71 -10.09 -4.68
C ASP A 356 -19.93 -9.17 -4.79
N PRO A 357 -21.00 -9.61 -5.49
CA PRO A 357 -22.21 -8.80 -5.64
C PRO A 357 -22.88 -8.42 -4.31
N ASP A 358 -22.60 -9.17 -3.23
CA ASP A 358 -23.12 -8.88 -1.89
C ASP A 358 -22.53 -7.58 -1.28
N GLY A 359 -21.43 -7.08 -1.88
CA GLY A 359 -20.78 -5.88 -1.42
C GLY A 359 -20.04 -6.02 -0.08
N ILE A 360 -19.78 -7.22 0.42
CA ILE A 360 -19.17 -7.49 1.73
C ILE A 360 -17.92 -8.34 1.61
N HIS A 361 -17.88 -9.24 0.64
CA HIS A 361 -16.78 -10.17 0.46
C HIS A 361 -16.03 -9.92 -0.84
N THR A 362 -14.79 -10.41 -0.91
CA THR A 362 -14.05 -10.53 -2.15
C THR A 362 -13.57 -11.95 -2.33
N HIS A 363 -13.35 -12.34 -3.58
CA HIS A 363 -12.69 -13.58 -3.92
C HIS A 363 -11.43 -13.34 -4.72
N ARG A 364 -10.48 -14.24 -4.58
CA ARG A 364 -9.28 -14.28 -5.39
C ARG A 364 -9.60 -14.69 -6.82
N VAL A 365 -9.13 -13.93 -7.79
CA VAL A 365 -9.21 -14.23 -9.23
C VAL A 365 -7.96 -14.98 -9.69
N ALA A 366 -6.78 -14.54 -9.26
CA ALA A 366 -5.50 -15.13 -9.59
C ALA A 366 -4.40 -14.66 -8.63
N ARG A 367 -3.26 -15.36 -8.63
CA ARG A 367 -1.98 -14.87 -8.09
C ARG A 367 -1.06 -14.48 -9.24
N PHE A 368 -0.15 -13.58 -8.98
CA PHE A 368 0.91 -13.25 -9.94
C PHE A 368 1.71 -14.50 -10.29
N GLY A 369 1.89 -14.75 -11.60
CA GLY A 369 2.60 -15.92 -12.12
C GLY A 369 1.81 -17.23 -12.17
N GLU A 370 0.52 -17.23 -11.82
CA GLU A 370 -0.39 -18.39 -11.99
C GLU A 370 -1.35 -18.22 -13.19
N VAL A 371 -1.17 -17.14 -13.94
CA VAL A 371 -2.06 -16.77 -15.08
C VAL A 371 -1.43 -17.16 -16.40
#